data_2f45529c59921a793008b8cb75bdfece
#
_entry.id   2f45529c59921a793008b8cb75bdfece
#
_cell.length_a   1.000
_cell.length_b   1.000
_cell.length_c   1.000
_cell.angle_alpha   90.00
_cell.angle_beta   90.00
_cell.angle_gamma   90.00
#
_symmetry.space_group_name_H-M   'P 1'
#
loop_
_entity.id
_entity.type
_entity.pdbx_description
1 polymer ?
#
loop_
_entity_poly.entity_id
_entity_poly.type
_entity_poly.pdbx_seq_one_letter_code
_entity_poly.pdbx_strand_id
1 'polypeptide(L)'
;MPVPISRERLKQRGYDQSVLLAKEVSKLTGIPCRTDILEKTKHNHTQHNLSAKEREANVRGAYRAEGAARLRILLLDDIVTTGATAVECAKVLYRNGADYVGCVSCATVD
;
A
#
# COMPACT_ATOMS: atom_id res chain seq x y z
N MET A 1 0.69 -8.56 1.23
CA MET A 1 -0.43 -7.67 0.81
C MET A 1 0.16 -6.48 0.05
N PRO A 2 -0.22 -6.27 -1.18
CA PRO A 2 0.28 -5.12 -1.93
C PRO A 2 -0.36 -3.81 -1.47
N VAL A 3 0.41 -2.73 -1.51
CA VAL A 3 -0.13 -1.38 -1.32
C VAL A 3 -0.94 -1.04 -2.58
N PRO A 4 -2.23 -0.70 -2.45
CA PRO A 4 -3.08 -0.50 -3.61
C PRO A 4 -2.84 0.84 -4.31
N ILE A 5 -3.10 0.86 -5.61
CA ILE A 5 -3.14 2.09 -6.40
C ILE A 5 -4.59 2.42 -6.76
N SER A 6 -4.84 3.66 -7.18
CA SER A 6 -6.19 4.05 -7.60
C SER A 6 -6.58 3.35 -8.91
N ARG A 7 -7.89 3.21 -9.14
CA ARG A 7 -8.41 2.64 -10.39
C ARG A 7 -7.96 3.43 -11.61
N GLU A 8 -7.87 4.76 -11.49
CA GLU A 8 -7.38 5.61 -12.57
C GLU A 8 -5.94 5.31 -12.93
N ARG A 9 -5.07 5.18 -11.92
CA ARG A 9 -3.67 4.81 -12.15
C ARG A 9 -3.52 3.44 -12.77
N LEU A 10 -4.34 2.48 -12.33
CA LEU A 10 -4.34 1.14 -12.88
C LEU A 10 -4.70 1.17 -14.36
N LYS A 11 -5.71 1.96 -14.74
CA LYS A 11 -6.09 2.14 -16.16
C LYS A 11 -4.97 2.75 -16.98
N GLN A 12 -4.27 3.74 -16.44
CA GLN A 12 -3.16 4.41 -17.13
C GLN A 12 -1.97 3.49 -17.33
N ARG A 13 -1.62 2.70 -16.32
CA ARG A 13 -0.48 1.78 -16.37
C ARG A 13 -0.80 0.46 -17.06
N GLY A 14 -2.05 0.02 -16.99
CA GLY A 14 -2.46 -1.31 -17.47
C GLY A 14 -2.13 -2.44 -16.51
N TYR A 15 -1.41 -2.20 -15.42
CA TYR A 15 -1.06 -3.20 -14.42
C TYR A 15 -0.71 -2.55 -13.07
N ASP A 16 -0.82 -3.34 -12.01
CA ASP A 16 -0.40 -2.93 -10.67
C ASP A 16 0.90 -3.65 -10.31
N GLN A 17 1.98 -2.89 -10.24
CA GLN A 17 3.31 -3.41 -9.99
C GLN A 17 3.45 -4.04 -8.61
N SER A 18 2.82 -3.44 -7.60
CA SER A 18 2.84 -3.97 -6.24
C SER A 18 2.11 -5.32 -6.14
N VAL A 19 1.01 -5.47 -6.88
CA VAL A 19 0.29 -6.76 -6.95
C VAL A 19 1.16 -7.83 -7.61
N LEU A 20 1.83 -7.50 -8.70
CA LEU A 20 2.74 -8.44 -9.37
C LEU A 20 3.87 -8.90 -8.45
N LEU A 21 4.46 -7.94 -7.73
CA LEU A 21 5.51 -8.22 -6.75
C LEU A 21 4.98 -9.12 -5.62
N ALA A 22 3.82 -8.80 -5.08
CA ALA A 22 3.22 -9.56 -3.99
C ALA A 22 2.88 -11.00 -4.40
N LYS A 23 2.40 -11.19 -5.60
CA LYS A 23 2.14 -12.54 -6.13
C LYS A 23 3.42 -13.36 -6.26
N GLU A 24 4.49 -12.75 -6.71
CA GLU A 24 5.78 -13.41 -6.85
C GLU A 24 6.36 -13.78 -5.49
N VAL A 25 6.30 -12.89 -4.52
CA VAL A 25 6.71 -13.16 -3.14
C VAL A 25 5.87 -14.29 -2.54
N SER A 26 4.58 -14.30 -2.79
CA SER A 26 3.69 -15.36 -2.33
C SER A 26 4.09 -16.73 -2.88
N LYS A 27 4.45 -16.81 -4.16
CA LYS A 27 4.94 -18.05 -4.78
C LYS A 27 6.22 -18.55 -4.11
N LEU A 28 7.16 -17.63 -3.83
CA LEU A 28 8.47 -18.00 -3.27
C LEU A 28 8.42 -18.37 -1.79
N THR A 29 7.51 -17.80 -1.03
CA THR A 29 7.45 -17.95 0.42
C THR A 29 6.32 -18.84 0.91
N GLY A 30 5.31 -19.08 0.09
CA GLY A 30 4.10 -19.78 0.51
C GLY A 30 3.14 -18.93 1.34
N ILE A 31 3.46 -17.66 1.57
CA ILE A 31 2.58 -16.75 2.32
C ILE A 31 1.46 -16.29 1.39
N PRO A 32 0.17 -16.40 1.80
CA PRO A 32 -0.95 -15.98 0.94
C PRO A 32 -0.88 -14.51 0.57
N CYS A 33 -1.16 -14.21 -0.70
CA CYS A 33 -1.30 -12.84 -1.18
C CYS A 33 -2.78 -12.43 -1.10
N ARG A 34 -3.07 -11.38 -0.33
CA ARG A 34 -4.43 -10.85 -0.15
C ARG A 34 -4.53 -9.47 -0.79
N THR A 35 -5.52 -9.32 -1.66
CA THR A 35 -5.80 -8.04 -2.36
C THR A 35 -7.18 -7.48 -2.02
N ASP A 36 -7.88 -8.12 -1.11
CA ASP A 36 -9.27 -7.82 -0.75
C ASP A 36 -9.42 -7.07 0.58
N ILE A 37 -8.33 -6.83 1.30
CA ILE A 37 -8.38 -6.23 2.64
C ILE A 37 -8.17 -4.72 2.60
N LEU A 38 -7.19 -4.27 1.85
CA LEU A 38 -6.79 -2.86 1.79
C LEU A 38 -7.21 -2.24 0.46
N GLU A 39 -7.87 -1.09 0.54
CA GLU A 39 -8.40 -0.39 -0.63
C GLU A 39 -7.97 1.07 -0.61
N LYS A 40 -7.62 1.61 -1.76
CA LYS A 40 -7.43 3.05 -1.94
C LYS A 40 -8.75 3.68 -2.33
N THR A 41 -9.27 4.55 -1.45
CA THR A 41 -10.61 5.14 -1.60
C THR A 41 -10.60 6.53 -2.20
N LYS A 42 -9.42 7.14 -2.32
CA LYS A 42 -9.28 8.53 -2.72
C LYS A 42 -8.28 8.64 -3.85
N HIS A 43 -8.68 9.32 -4.94
CA HIS A 43 -7.75 9.64 -6.01
C HIS A 43 -6.93 10.86 -5.59
N ASN A 44 -5.62 10.67 -5.48
CA ASN A 44 -4.71 11.74 -5.14
C ASN A 44 -4.08 12.32 -6.40
N HIS A 45 -3.82 13.62 -6.36
CA HIS A 45 -3.08 14.28 -7.43
C HIS A 45 -1.68 13.68 -7.59
N THR A 46 -1.12 13.81 -8.78
CA THR A 46 0.24 13.37 -9.07
C THR A 46 1.21 13.97 -8.09
N GLN A 47 2.10 13.14 -7.52
CA GLN A 47 3.02 13.56 -6.47
C GLN A 47 4.33 14.15 -6.96
N HIS A 48 4.47 14.39 -8.27
CA HIS A 48 5.73 14.82 -8.87
C HIS A 48 6.28 16.14 -8.34
N ASN A 49 5.42 17.10 -8.07
CA ASN A 49 5.83 18.43 -7.65
C ASN A 49 5.43 18.77 -6.22
N LEU A 50 5.06 17.75 -5.43
CA LEU A 50 4.65 17.97 -4.05
C LEU A 50 5.85 17.88 -3.09
N SER A 51 5.85 18.74 -2.08
CA SER A 51 6.77 18.62 -0.96
C SER A 51 6.45 17.37 -0.14
N ALA A 52 7.36 16.94 0.73
CA ALA A 52 7.12 15.81 1.63
C ALA A 52 5.87 16.03 2.50
N LYS A 53 5.68 17.24 3.00
CA LYS A 53 4.51 17.60 3.82
C LYS A 53 3.22 17.52 3.02
N GLU A 54 3.23 17.97 1.78
CA GLU A 54 2.07 17.90 0.89
C GLU A 54 1.72 16.45 0.54
N ARG A 55 2.73 15.60 0.34
CA ARG A 55 2.52 14.16 0.11
C ARG A 55 1.86 13.49 1.30
N GLU A 56 2.29 13.81 2.52
CA GLU A 56 1.66 13.28 3.74
C GLU A 56 0.19 13.69 3.83
N ALA A 57 -0.12 14.96 3.58
CA ALA A 57 -1.50 15.45 3.57
C ALA A 57 -2.32 14.75 2.48
N ASN A 58 -1.72 14.50 1.32
CA ASN A 58 -2.38 13.89 0.17
C ASN A 58 -2.79 12.43 0.42
N VAL A 59 -2.04 11.68 1.25
CA VAL A 59 -2.36 10.27 1.51
C VAL A 59 -3.27 10.07 2.73
N ARG A 60 -3.48 11.09 3.55
CA ARG A 60 -4.36 10.99 4.71
C ARG A 60 -5.79 10.63 4.29
N GLY A 61 -6.35 9.60 4.94
CA GLY A 61 -7.71 9.17 4.65
C GLY A 61 -7.89 8.57 3.27
N ALA A 62 -6.80 8.28 2.54
CA ALA A 62 -6.85 7.74 1.20
C ALA A 62 -7.09 6.22 1.17
N TYR A 63 -6.98 5.55 2.32
CA TYR A 63 -7.05 4.09 2.38
C TYR A 63 -8.10 3.63 3.38
N ARG A 64 -8.65 2.47 3.10
CA ARG A 64 -9.61 1.79 3.95
C ARG A 64 -9.24 0.32 4.05
N ALA A 65 -9.46 -0.27 5.23
CA ALA A 65 -9.22 -1.69 5.45
C ALA A 65 -10.48 -2.38 5.97
N GLU A 66 -10.67 -3.64 5.56
CA GLU A 66 -11.76 -4.48 6.03
C GLU A 66 -11.27 -5.92 6.07
N GLY A 67 -11.56 -6.61 7.17
CA GLY A 67 -11.15 -8.00 7.33
C GLY A 67 -9.72 -8.21 7.80
N ALA A 68 -9.10 -7.20 8.42
CA ALA A 68 -7.72 -7.30 8.90
C ALA A 68 -7.60 -7.83 10.33
N ALA A 69 -8.72 -8.08 11.02
CA ALA A 69 -8.71 -8.43 12.44
C ALA A 69 -7.83 -9.65 12.72
N ARG A 70 -6.91 -9.49 13.68
CA ARG A 70 -5.97 -10.52 14.16
C ARG A 70 -4.96 -11.00 13.11
N LEU A 71 -4.87 -10.34 11.97
CA LEU A 71 -3.89 -10.72 10.95
C LEU A 71 -2.53 -10.09 11.23
N ARG A 72 -1.49 -10.81 10.83
CA ARG A 72 -0.12 -10.31 10.77
C ARG A 72 0.17 -10.05 9.30
N ILE A 73 0.42 -8.80 8.95
CA ILE A 73 0.42 -8.34 7.57
C ILE A 73 1.80 -7.81 7.18
N LEU A 74 2.26 -8.23 6.02
CA LEU A 74 3.43 -7.65 5.38
C LEU A 74 2.95 -6.86 4.15
N LEU A 75 3.11 -5.55 4.19
CA LEU A 75 2.83 -4.68 3.06
C LEU A 75 3.97 -4.71 2.08
N LEU A 76 3.65 -4.72 0.80
CA LEU A 76 4.63 -4.72 -0.28
C LEU A 76 4.37 -3.53 -1.19
N ASP A 77 5.43 -2.75 -1.43
CA ASP A 77 5.39 -1.61 -2.34
C ASP A 77 6.62 -1.67 -3.25
N ASP A 78 6.52 -1.14 -4.45
CA ASP A 78 7.63 -1.14 -5.39
C ASP A 78 8.69 -0.09 -5.00
N ILE A 79 8.26 1.12 -4.66
CA ILE A 79 9.14 2.23 -4.29
C ILE A 79 8.59 2.96 -3.08
N VAL A 80 9.45 3.21 -2.09
CA VAL A 80 9.13 4.04 -0.94
C VAL A 80 9.93 5.33 -1.02
N THR A 81 9.25 6.47 -0.93
CA THR A 81 9.88 7.80 -0.89
C THR A 81 9.96 8.31 0.54
N THR A 82 8.86 8.81 1.10
CA THR A 82 8.81 9.33 2.47
C THR A 82 8.33 8.30 3.49
N GLY A 83 7.74 7.20 3.02
CA GLY A 83 7.06 6.23 3.87
C GLY A 83 5.63 6.62 4.26
N ALA A 84 5.15 7.78 3.81
CA ALA A 84 3.82 8.28 4.19
C ALA A 84 2.70 7.33 3.78
N THR A 85 2.77 6.75 2.59
CA THR A 85 1.79 5.77 2.10
C THR A 85 1.76 4.52 2.98
N ALA A 86 2.94 3.95 3.28
CA ALA A 86 3.04 2.76 4.11
C ALA A 86 2.53 3.02 5.53
N VAL A 87 2.84 4.18 6.10
CA VAL A 87 2.38 4.57 7.43
C VAL A 87 0.86 4.69 7.46
N GLU A 88 0.26 5.33 6.46
CA GLU A 88 -1.20 5.48 6.40
C GLU A 88 -1.90 4.14 6.22
N CYS A 89 -1.37 3.26 5.36
CA CYS A 89 -1.89 1.90 5.21
C CYS A 89 -1.81 1.13 6.53
N ALA A 90 -0.68 1.21 7.23
CA ALA A 90 -0.51 0.55 8.53
C ALA A 90 -1.52 1.06 9.56
N LYS A 91 -1.75 2.37 9.61
CA LYS A 91 -2.73 2.96 10.53
C LYS A 91 -4.13 2.39 10.32
N VAL A 92 -4.61 2.33 9.07
CA VAL A 92 -5.96 1.81 8.81
C VAL A 92 -6.04 0.31 9.07
N LEU A 93 -4.99 -0.43 8.83
CA LEU A 93 -4.95 -1.86 9.14
C LEU A 93 -4.99 -2.11 10.65
N TYR A 94 -4.22 -1.37 11.44
CA TYR A 94 -4.27 -1.47 12.90
C TYR A 94 -5.62 -1.05 13.46
N ARG A 95 -6.23 0.00 12.95
CA ARG A 95 -7.58 0.41 13.34
C ARG A 95 -8.61 -0.68 13.05
N ASN A 96 -8.40 -1.45 12.00
CA ASN A 96 -9.27 -2.57 11.64
C ASN A 96 -8.94 -3.85 12.42
N GLY A 97 -7.97 -3.82 13.31
CA GLY A 97 -7.68 -4.92 14.23
C GLY A 97 -6.49 -5.79 13.88
N ALA A 98 -5.65 -5.40 12.93
CA ALA A 98 -4.44 -6.17 12.62
C ALA A 98 -3.52 -6.27 13.84
N ASP A 99 -2.92 -7.44 14.04
CA ASP A 99 -1.99 -7.66 15.15
C ASP A 99 -0.60 -7.11 14.86
N TYR A 100 -0.19 -7.11 13.61
CA TYR A 100 1.13 -6.63 13.19
C TYR A 100 1.10 -6.19 11.73
N VAL A 101 1.79 -5.09 11.45
CA VAL A 101 1.99 -4.61 10.07
C VAL A 101 3.45 -4.24 9.87
N GLY A 102 4.10 -4.88 8.92
CA GLY A 102 5.43 -4.52 8.44
C GLY A 102 5.36 -4.08 6.99
N CYS A 103 6.42 -3.46 6.48
CA CYS A 103 6.49 -3.03 5.09
C CYS A 103 7.83 -3.39 4.46
N VAL A 104 7.76 -3.87 3.22
CA VAL A 104 8.93 -4.18 2.40
C VAL A 104 8.78 -3.48 1.06
N SER A 105 9.85 -2.89 0.55
CA SER A 105 9.87 -2.29 -0.79
C SER A 105 11.09 -2.77 -1.57
N CYS A 106 10.98 -2.72 -2.89
CA CYS A 106 12.10 -3.05 -3.78
C CYS A 106 13.16 -1.95 -3.80
N ALA A 107 12.75 -0.71 -3.59
CA ALA A 107 13.64 0.45 -3.67
C ALA A 107 13.18 1.58 -2.76
N THR A 108 14.12 2.39 -2.32
CA THR A 108 13.84 3.65 -1.63
C THR A 108 14.44 4.79 -2.43
N VAL A 109 13.79 5.95 -2.37
CA VAL A 109 14.27 7.19 -3.00
C VAL A 109 14.53 8.22 -1.91
N ASP A 110 15.75 8.67 -1.84
CA ASP A 110 16.16 9.68 -0.85
C ASP A 110 15.73 11.09 -1.26
#